data_3b33c2e5e77b21bcc216cb196fbcf1e1
#
_entry.id   3b33c2e5e77b21bcc216cb196fbcf1e1
#
_cell.length_a   1.000
_cell.length_b   1.000
_cell.length_c   1.000
_cell.angle_alpha   90.00
_cell.angle_beta   90.00
_cell.angle_gamma   90.00
#
_symmetry.space_group_name_H-M   'P 1'
#
loop_
_entity.id
_entity.type
_entity.pdbx_description
1 polymer ?
#
loop_
_entity_poly.entity_id
_entity_poly.type
_entity_poly.pdbx_seq_one_letter_code
_entity_poly.pdbx_strand_id
1 'polypeptide(L)'
;MADQATPLSSLPLTYTVVDAKVDLGPGYAGTNTIVLRITNTTAQPITFSGPGTKGELTLSISTGNGPDNLATLEDSVKLKIEYPKLWQLNPLTTTQGQATWSFRLPKSAFQANECQQLTLSKFESKVDPGQAKITISAKISGYAEYKQILSVEKKAEQFSILYFTADPPYLITDADKKHFRLTWNTVKAQRAALYGFNRAKLEEFHSGSAGCISGKPYVYDKERPWAPTTTYELEIIDGEKTKRVALSVPVLSSGWHTVSFDYGYPAVLCNMNDQELYGIFVKEGKGRLYSSTYPYATWQLKHEHVPDGMLTSPAVYWQNALWLIGGGAADPKLRNNHVWSYDEKTGEWRQHDDAPWTRRMGQACVIFNKRLLVLGGNDETGTSVNDVWAATLTGEQLSWEKLGNETVTPRWRPRCMFAATATRRGDRDKLWLYGGLTEPFSDPLDDMWSSEDGKTWVQYATTPRENNNPAGKPIAAALMVIKEKLTLFGSFRSGTTVKQKKFILQEGQNVWNSDEVPTGWDDQGGNTFSLAAVQYKGLIFLRSLDYRTRRKKEDVVPSLYLHVP
;
A
#
# COMPACT_ATOMS: atom_id res chain seq x y z
N MET A 1 44.72 -26.04 15.76
CA MET A 1 45.13 -25.36 14.52
C MET A 1 43.86 -24.70 13.97
N ALA A 2 43.81 -23.39 14.05
CA ALA A 2 42.67 -22.64 13.50
C ALA A 2 42.80 -22.67 11.98
N ASP A 3 41.80 -23.20 11.32
CA ASP A 3 41.66 -23.16 9.88
C ASP A 3 41.65 -21.70 9.42
N GLN A 4 42.77 -21.25 8.84
CA GLN A 4 42.79 -19.96 8.15
C GLN A 4 41.94 -20.12 6.88
N ALA A 5 40.73 -19.58 6.92
CA ALA A 5 39.88 -19.50 5.75
C ALA A 5 40.65 -18.77 4.61
N THR A 6 40.84 -19.44 3.51
CA THR A 6 41.48 -18.88 2.30
C THR A 6 40.68 -17.62 1.91
N PRO A 7 41.33 -16.46 1.72
CA PRO A 7 40.60 -15.25 1.35
C PRO A 7 39.84 -15.45 0.03
N LEU A 8 38.57 -15.08 0.03
CA LEU A 8 37.72 -15.17 -1.16
C LEU A 8 38.33 -14.34 -2.28
N SER A 9 38.37 -14.90 -3.50
CA SER A 9 38.82 -14.18 -4.69
C SER A 9 37.86 -13.07 -5.06
N SER A 10 38.36 -11.99 -5.65
CA SER A 10 37.49 -10.93 -6.20
C SER A 10 36.63 -11.48 -7.34
N LEU A 11 35.38 -11.06 -7.40
CA LEU A 11 34.44 -11.47 -8.45
C LEU A 11 34.87 -10.82 -9.79
N PRO A 12 35.15 -11.61 -10.85
CA PRO A 12 35.69 -11.09 -12.10
C PRO A 12 34.56 -10.58 -13.03
N LEU A 13 33.70 -9.72 -12.53
CA LEU A 13 32.65 -9.06 -13.29
C LEU A 13 32.95 -7.58 -13.45
N THR A 14 32.68 -7.05 -14.63
CA THR A 14 32.67 -5.61 -14.89
C THR A 14 31.27 -5.15 -15.23
N TYR A 15 30.92 -3.96 -14.79
CA TYR A 15 29.64 -3.32 -15.03
C TYR A 15 29.87 -2.01 -15.76
N THR A 16 29.14 -1.82 -16.86
CA THR A 16 29.22 -0.60 -17.68
C THR A 16 27.85 -0.13 -18.09
N VAL A 17 27.65 1.19 -18.15
CA VAL A 17 26.53 1.78 -18.87
C VAL A 17 26.90 1.78 -20.35
N VAL A 18 26.12 1.04 -21.16
CA VAL A 18 26.36 0.91 -22.61
C VAL A 18 25.67 2.04 -23.35
N ASP A 19 24.45 2.33 -22.95
CA ASP A 19 23.62 3.39 -23.49
C ASP A 19 22.70 3.93 -22.39
N ALA A 20 22.47 5.22 -22.41
CA ALA A 20 21.55 5.86 -21.48
C ALA A 20 20.93 7.11 -22.12
N LYS A 21 19.61 7.07 -22.22
CA LYS A 21 18.79 8.22 -22.57
C LYS A 21 17.83 8.50 -21.43
N VAL A 22 18.08 9.55 -20.67
CA VAL A 22 17.24 9.98 -19.56
C VAL A 22 16.93 11.46 -19.72
N ASP A 23 15.78 11.72 -20.35
CA ASP A 23 15.22 13.06 -20.49
C ASP A 23 14.34 13.37 -19.27
N LEU A 24 14.50 14.56 -18.72
CA LEU A 24 13.77 15.00 -17.53
C LEU A 24 12.42 15.62 -17.90
N GLY A 25 11.41 15.34 -17.10
CA GLY A 25 10.07 15.90 -17.21
C GLY A 25 8.98 14.89 -17.50
N PRO A 26 7.72 15.31 -17.47
CA PRO A 26 6.59 14.47 -17.80
C PRO A 26 6.56 14.13 -19.30
N GLY A 27 6.08 12.91 -19.61
CA GLY A 27 5.90 12.48 -21.02
C GLY A 27 7.06 11.68 -21.62
N TYR A 28 8.22 11.57 -20.94
CA TYR A 28 9.37 10.83 -21.43
C TYR A 28 9.40 9.34 -21.02
N ALA A 29 8.36 8.84 -20.38
CA ALA A 29 8.30 7.43 -19.96
C ALA A 29 8.51 6.43 -21.10
N GLY A 30 8.06 6.76 -22.31
CA GLY A 30 8.21 5.92 -23.50
C GLY A 30 9.60 5.93 -24.11
N THR A 31 10.43 6.91 -23.83
CA THR A 31 11.75 7.13 -24.46
C THR A 31 12.92 6.97 -23.52
N ASN A 32 12.71 7.10 -22.20
CA ASN A 32 13.77 6.91 -21.21
C ASN A 32 14.21 5.45 -21.15
N THR A 33 15.51 5.24 -21.34
CA THR A 33 16.14 3.92 -21.30
C THR A 33 17.54 4.01 -20.71
N ILE A 34 17.95 2.95 -20.00
CA ILE A 34 19.32 2.76 -19.52
C ILE A 34 19.67 1.30 -19.79
N VAL A 35 20.74 1.08 -20.53
CA VAL A 35 21.25 -0.25 -20.83
C VAL A 35 22.54 -0.48 -20.05
N LEU A 36 22.51 -1.45 -19.17
CA LEU A 36 23.64 -1.87 -18.35
C LEU A 36 24.19 -3.20 -18.90
N ARG A 37 25.50 -3.29 -19.02
CA ARG A 37 26.20 -4.52 -19.42
C ARG A 37 27.00 -5.04 -18.25
N ILE A 38 26.89 -6.35 -18.02
CA ILE A 38 27.61 -7.13 -17.05
C ILE A 38 28.46 -8.13 -17.81
N THR A 39 29.76 -8.07 -17.67
CA THR A 39 30.69 -8.90 -18.45
C THR A 39 31.54 -9.74 -17.52
N ASN A 40 31.60 -11.05 -17.77
CA ASN A 40 32.64 -11.89 -17.21
C ASN A 40 33.94 -11.64 -17.99
N THR A 41 34.94 -11.08 -17.33
CA THR A 41 36.21 -10.69 -17.96
C THR A 41 37.23 -11.81 -18.04
N THR A 42 36.86 -13.02 -17.63
CA THR A 42 37.77 -14.18 -17.65
C THR A 42 37.45 -15.17 -18.74
N ALA A 43 38.47 -15.96 -19.13
CA ALA A 43 38.31 -17.09 -20.02
C ALA A 43 37.67 -18.34 -19.37
N GLN A 44 37.17 -18.21 -18.12
CA GLN A 44 36.53 -19.29 -17.39
C GLN A 44 35.06 -18.91 -17.03
N PRO A 45 34.15 -19.88 -17.06
CA PRO A 45 32.78 -19.62 -16.58
C PRO A 45 32.76 -19.29 -15.09
N ILE A 46 31.92 -18.34 -14.69
CA ILE A 46 31.61 -18.12 -13.28
C ILE A 46 30.53 -19.12 -12.89
N THR A 47 30.93 -20.16 -12.20
CA THR A 47 30.04 -21.22 -11.71
C THR A 47 30.11 -21.29 -10.20
N PHE A 48 28.98 -21.60 -9.57
CA PHE A 48 28.93 -21.89 -8.15
C PHE A 48 28.31 -23.26 -7.93
N SER A 49 29.09 -24.17 -7.34
CA SER A 49 28.72 -25.56 -7.14
C SER A 49 28.70 -25.88 -5.65
N GLY A 50 27.70 -26.66 -5.24
CA GLY A 50 27.56 -27.17 -3.87
C GLY A 50 26.11 -27.07 -3.34
N PRO A 51 25.76 -27.88 -2.33
CA PRO A 51 24.48 -27.77 -1.67
C PRO A 51 24.35 -26.40 -0.99
N GLY A 52 23.30 -25.65 -1.31
CA GLY A 52 23.03 -24.33 -0.70
C GLY A 52 23.76 -23.13 -1.33
N THR A 53 24.56 -23.31 -2.40
CA THR A 53 25.21 -22.19 -3.12
C THR A 53 24.19 -21.34 -3.86
N LYS A 54 24.27 -20.03 -3.65
CA LYS A 54 23.36 -19.03 -4.25
C LYS A 54 24.17 -17.96 -4.96
N GLY A 55 23.67 -17.51 -6.10
CA GLY A 55 24.12 -16.29 -6.76
C GLY A 55 23.00 -15.26 -6.74
N GLU A 56 23.29 -14.06 -6.29
CA GLU A 56 22.37 -12.94 -6.27
C GLU A 56 23.03 -11.71 -6.88
N LEU A 57 22.32 -11.04 -7.77
CA LEU A 57 22.70 -9.74 -8.28
C LEU A 57 21.61 -8.75 -7.86
N THR A 58 22.04 -7.61 -7.34
CA THR A 58 21.15 -6.55 -6.89
C THR A 58 21.42 -5.29 -7.68
N LEU A 59 20.36 -4.68 -8.20
CA LEU A 59 20.37 -3.39 -8.85
C LEU A 59 19.56 -2.41 -8.00
N SER A 60 20.17 -1.32 -7.60
CA SER A 60 19.53 -0.27 -6.80
C SER A 60 19.67 1.08 -7.47
N ILE A 61 18.61 1.85 -7.46
CA ILE A 61 18.61 3.26 -7.86
C ILE A 61 18.32 4.14 -6.65
N SER A 62 18.97 5.28 -6.56
CA SER A 62 18.59 6.30 -5.59
C SER A 62 17.29 6.98 -6.00
N THR A 63 16.37 7.17 -5.05
CA THR A 63 15.06 7.79 -5.26
C THR A 63 14.88 9.02 -4.39
N GLY A 64 14.23 10.03 -4.93
CA GLY A 64 14.01 11.34 -4.31
C GLY A 64 14.00 12.43 -5.36
N ASN A 65 14.13 13.69 -4.98
CA ASN A 65 14.06 14.82 -5.90
C ASN A 65 15.45 15.38 -6.30
N GLY A 66 16.51 15.01 -5.60
CA GLY A 66 17.85 15.56 -5.81
C GLY A 66 18.58 15.09 -7.07
N PRO A 67 19.73 15.69 -7.38
CA PRO A 67 20.48 15.43 -8.62
C PRO A 67 21.05 14.01 -8.71
N ASP A 68 21.32 13.35 -7.60
CA ASP A 68 21.84 11.99 -7.54
C ASP A 68 20.76 10.90 -7.77
N ASN A 69 19.48 11.31 -7.80
CA ASN A 69 18.35 10.38 -7.92
C ASN A 69 17.97 10.16 -9.39
N LEU A 70 17.59 8.94 -9.75
CA LEU A 70 17.11 8.63 -11.10
C LEU A 70 15.64 9.01 -11.28
N ALA A 71 14.84 8.75 -10.26
CA ALA A 71 13.40 9.01 -10.26
C ALA A 71 12.90 9.29 -8.84
N THR A 72 11.67 9.77 -8.70
CA THR A 72 10.97 9.75 -7.43
C THR A 72 10.68 8.31 -7.00
N LEU A 73 10.34 8.08 -5.73
CA LEU A 73 9.97 6.74 -5.29
C LEU A 73 8.74 6.23 -6.04
N GLU A 74 7.76 7.09 -6.27
CA GLU A 74 6.53 6.79 -7.02
C GLU A 74 6.82 6.40 -8.47
N ASP A 75 7.69 7.14 -9.17
CA ASP A 75 8.01 6.83 -10.56
C ASP A 75 8.94 5.61 -10.68
N SER A 76 9.73 5.32 -9.65
CA SER A 76 10.63 4.15 -9.64
C SER A 76 9.89 2.82 -9.66
N VAL A 77 8.70 2.74 -9.08
CA VAL A 77 7.89 1.50 -9.08
C VAL A 77 7.25 1.21 -10.44
N LYS A 78 7.12 2.23 -11.30
CA LYS A 78 6.60 2.10 -12.67
C LYS A 78 7.67 1.65 -13.66
N LEU A 79 8.93 1.71 -13.26
CA LEU A 79 10.08 1.35 -14.10
C LEU A 79 10.03 -0.13 -14.48
N LYS A 80 10.15 -0.41 -15.77
CA LYS A 80 10.32 -1.79 -16.28
C LYS A 80 11.77 -2.15 -16.35
N ILE A 81 12.08 -3.39 -15.97
CA ILE A 81 13.39 -3.97 -16.09
C ILE A 81 13.35 -5.19 -17.01
N GLU A 82 14.18 -5.20 -18.04
CA GLU A 82 14.39 -6.36 -18.90
C GLU A 82 15.71 -7.02 -18.48
N TYR A 83 15.71 -8.33 -18.36
CA TYR A 83 16.82 -9.11 -17.84
C TYR A 83 16.91 -10.48 -18.54
N PRO A 84 18.04 -11.20 -18.45
CA PRO A 84 18.20 -12.50 -19.06
C PRO A 84 17.14 -13.52 -18.62
N LYS A 85 16.56 -14.26 -19.57
CA LYS A 85 15.44 -15.20 -19.33
C LYS A 85 15.67 -16.26 -18.25
N LEU A 86 16.93 -16.62 -18.01
CA LEU A 86 17.29 -17.63 -17.01
C LEU A 86 17.42 -17.06 -15.58
N TRP A 87 17.38 -15.74 -15.43
CA TRP A 87 17.43 -15.10 -14.12
C TRP A 87 16.04 -15.02 -13.54
N GLN A 88 15.93 -15.06 -12.23
CA GLN A 88 14.66 -14.92 -11.52
C GLN A 88 14.64 -13.58 -10.78
N LEU A 89 13.72 -12.71 -11.15
CA LEU A 89 13.52 -11.44 -10.48
C LEU A 89 12.70 -11.65 -9.19
N ASN A 90 13.25 -11.20 -8.07
CA ASN A 90 12.51 -11.10 -6.83
C ASN A 90 11.62 -9.83 -6.83
N PRO A 91 10.60 -9.76 -5.97
CA PRO A 91 9.78 -8.57 -5.82
C PRO A 91 10.63 -7.31 -5.55
N LEU A 92 10.21 -6.19 -6.15
CA LEU A 92 10.82 -4.89 -5.91
C LEU A 92 10.78 -4.55 -4.41
N THR A 93 11.93 -4.18 -3.86
CA THR A 93 12.03 -3.67 -2.49
C THR A 93 12.26 -2.18 -2.53
N THR A 94 11.40 -1.42 -1.84
CA THR A 94 11.54 0.03 -1.71
C THR A 94 11.82 0.38 -0.26
N THR A 95 12.79 1.28 -0.06
CA THR A 95 13.10 1.91 1.22
C THR A 95 13.12 3.41 1.02
N GLN A 96 13.17 4.19 2.11
CA GLN A 96 13.33 5.63 1.98
C GLN A 96 14.62 5.96 1.23
N GLY A 97 14.49 6.59 0.07
CA GLY A 97 15.61 6.99 -0.77
C GLY A 97 16.17 5.94 -1.73
N GLN A 98 15.59 4.74 -1.81
CA GLN A 98 16.11 3.69 -2.68
C GLN A 98 15.03 2.73 -3.19
N ALA A 99 15.13 2.34 -4.47
CA ALA A 99 14.38 1.23 -5.06
C ALA A 99 15.37 0.15 -5.53
N THR A 100 15.12 -1.11 -5.17
CA THR A 100 16.06 -2.21 -5.34
C THR A 100 15.39 -3.42 -5.97
N TRP A 101 15.99 -3.93 -7.03
CA TRP A 101 15.64 -5.20 -7.70
C TRP A 101 16.73 -6.22 -7.42
N SER A 102 16.33 -7.41 -6.97
CA SER A 102 17.23 -8.53 -6.73
C SER A 102 16.95 -9.66 -7.70
N PHE A 103 18.00 -10.22 -8.30
CA PHE A 103 17.92 -11.31 -9.26
C PHE A 103 18.63 -12.54 -8.70
N ARG A 104 17.92 -13.65 -8.66
CA ARG A 104 18.53 -14.95 -8.42
C ARG A 104 19.17 -15.44 -9.72
N LEU A 105 20.45 -15.72 -9.66
CA LEU A 105 21.23 -16.17 -10.80
C LEU A 105 21.19 -17.70 -10.92
N PRO A 106 21.15 -18.28 -12.15
CA PRO A 106 21.36 -19.71 -12.36
C PRO A 106 22.80 -20.09 -12.06
N LYS A 107 23.07 -21.38 -11.80
CA LYS A 107 24.42 -21.88 -11.44
C LYS A 107 25.52 -21.57 -12.45
N SER A 108 25.15 -21.31 -13.70
CA SER A 108 26.03 -20.95 -14.82
C SER A 108 25.62 -19.61 -15.41
N ALA A 109 25.52 -18.57 -14.55
CA ALA A 109 25.00 -17.27 -14.96
C ALA A 109 25.86 -16.54 -16.00
N PHE A 110 27.17 -16.78 -15.99
CA PHE A 110 28.12 -16.12 -16.88
C PHE A 110 29.13 -17.12 -17.44
N GLN A 111 29.05 -17.41 -18.73
CA GLN A 111 30.05 -18.18 -19.44
C GLN A 111 31.35 -17.36 -19.59
N ALA A 112 32.43 -18.00 -20.03
CA ALA A 112 33.70 -17.33 -20.32
C ALA A 112 33.48 -16.18 -21.31
N ASN A 113 33.94 -14.98 -20.99
CA ASN A 113 33.81 -13.75 -21.78
C ASN A 113 32.35 -13.36 -22.14
N GLU A 114 31.37 -13.93 -21.46
CA GLU A 114 29.96 -13.65 -21.73
C GLU A 114 29.54 -12.28 -21.18
N CYS A 115 28.70 -11.59 -21.97
CA CYS A 115 28.04 -10.37 -21.58
C CYS A 115 26.55 -10.61 -21.36
N GLN A 116 26.01 -10.14 -20.25
CA GLN A 116 24.58 -10.08 -19.97
C GLN A 116 24.12 -8.62 -19.90
N GLN A 117 22.86 -8.35 -20.27
CA GLN A 117 22.31 -7.00 -20.27
C GLN A 117 21.09 -6.89 -19.37
N LEU A 118 20.99 -5.73 -18.71
CA LEU A 118 19.80 -5.27 -18.02
C LEU A 118 19.37 -3.97 -18.69
N THR A 119 18.08 -3.86 -19.03
CA THR A 119 17.52 -2.64 -19.60
C THR A 119 16.45 -2.08 -18.68
N LEU A 120 16.65 -0.85 -18.20
CA LEU A 120 15.66 -0.07 -17.46
C LEU A 120 14.90 0.77 -18.49
N SER A 121 13.59 0.72 -18.45
CA SER A 121 12.74 1.44 -19.41
C SER A 121 11.40 1.83 -18.79
N LYS A 122 10.61 2.60 -19.53
CA LYS A 122 9.25 3.02 -19.17
C LYS A 122 9.16 3.77 -17.83
N PHE A 123 10.07 4.68 -17.57
CA PHE A 123 10.05 5.53 -16.38
C PHE A 123 10.10 7.02 -16.75
N GLU A 124 9.46 7.82 -15.91
CA GLU A 124 9.62 9.27 -15.93
C GLU A 124 10.69 9.68 -14.91
N SER A 125 11.46 10.70 -15.26
CA SER A 125 12.45 11.28 -14.36
C SER A 125 12.07 12.74 -14.08
N LYS A 126 11.33 12.94 -12.97
CA LYS A 126 10.84 14.27 -12.52
C LYS A 126 11.67 14.78 -11.35
N VAL A 127 12.97 14.70 -11.48
CA VAL A 127 13.94 15.00 -10.43
C VAL A 127 14.91 16.08 -10.89
N ASP A 128 15.78 16.54 -10.02
CA ASP A 128 16.77 17.56 -10.39
C ASP A 128 17.75 17.05 -11.47
N PRO A 129 18.19 17.91 -12.39
CA PRO A 129 19.27 17.59 -13.32
C PRO A 129 20.54 17.16 -12.59
N GLY A 130 21.31 16.28 -13.18
CA GLY A 130 22.58 15.82 -12.61
C GLY A 130 22.91 14.39 -12.98
N GLN A 131 23.78 13.77 -12.19
CA GLN A 131 24.27 12.42 -12.39
C GLN A 131 23.54 11.45 -11.46
N ALA A 132 22.56 10.70 -12.00
CA ALA A 132 21.88 9.68 -11.24
C ALA A 132 22.84 8.54 -10.89
N LYS A 133 22.75 8.04 -9.65
CA LYS A 133 23.56 6.91 -9.16
C LYS A 133 22.78 5.61 -9.23
N ILE A 134 23.38 4.62 -9.90
CA ILE A 134 22.88 3.25 -9.98
C ILE A 134 23.91 2.37 -9.31
N THR A 135 23.51 1.63 -8.28
CA THR A 135 24.37 0.70 -7.58
C THR A 135 24.07 -0.72 -8.05
N ILE A 136 25.11 -1.44 -8.48
CA ILE A 136 25.05 -2.87 -8.74
C ILE A 136 25.90 -3.58 -7.71
N SER A 137 25.36 -4.61 -7.10
CA SER A 137 26.12 -5.52 -6.26
C SER A 137 25.86 -6.96 -6.65
N ALA A 138 26.89 -7.78 -6.56
CA ALA A 138 26.77 -9.21 -6.80
C ALA A 138 27.34 -9.99 -5.60
N LYS A 139 26.55 -10.97 -5.15
CA LYS A 139 26.91 -11.89 -4.09
C LYS A 139 26.84 -13.30 -4.63
N ILE A 140 27.99 -13.87 -4.92
CA ILE A 140 28.11 -15.20 -5.51
C ILE A 140 28.95 -16.07 -4.56
N SER A 141 28.44 -17.25 -4.20
CA SER A 141 29.15 -18.17 -3.32
C SER A 141 30.54 -18.52 -3.87
N GLY A 142 31.57 -18.40 -3.06
CA GLY A 142 32.98 -18.61 -3.44
C GLY A 142 33.73 -17.34 -3.82
N TYR A 143 33.05 -16.19 -3.91
CA TYR A 143 33.65 -14.90 -4.22
C TYR A 143 33.37 -13.87 -3.14
N ALA A 144 34.25 -12.88 -3.03
CA ALA A 144 33.97 -11.70 -2.20
C ALA A 144 32.78 -10.92 -2.79
N GLU A 145 31.97 -10.32 -1.94
CA GLU A 145 30.86 -9.45 -2.39
C GLU A 145 31.43 -8.27 -3.18
N TYR A 146 30.87 -8.03 -4.38
CA TYR A 146 31.28 -6.94 -5.25
C TYR A 146 30.18 -5.90 -5.36
N LYS A 147 30.56 -4.62 -5.26
CA LYS A 147 29.67 -3.48 -5.36
C LYS A 147 30.29 -2.40 -6.24
N GLN A 148 29.53 -1.89 -7.20
CA GLN A 148 29.94 -0.76 -8.05
C GLN A 148 28.81 0.27 -8.16
N ILE A 149 29.19 1.55 -8.18
CA ILE A 149 28.28 2.67 -8.45
C ILE A 149 28.55 3.16 -9.86
N LEU A 150 27.49 3.19 -10.67
CA LEU A 150 27.48 3.73 -12.02
C LEU A 150 26.77 5.07 -12.00
N SER A 151 27.23 6.00 -12.83
CA SER A 151 26.59 7.31 -13.01
C SER A 151 25.92 7.41 -14.36
N VAL A 152 24.73 7.98 -14.40
CA VAL A 152 23.95 8.22 -15.62
C VAL A 152 23.55 9.70 -15.66
N GLU A 153 23.95 10.38 -16.74
CA GLU A 153 23.56 11.77 -16.97
C GLU A 153 22.08 11.88 -17.30
N LYS A 154 21.40 12.79 -16.62
CA LYS A 154 20.01 13.16 -16.90
C LYS A 154 19.99 14.47 -17.68
N LYS A 155 19.36 14.45 -18.87
CA LYS A 155 19.29 15.62 -19.75
C LYS A 155 17.96 16.33 -19.58
N ALA A 156 18.00 17.58 -19.19
CA ALA A 156 16.82 18.41 -19.16
C ALA A 156 16.57 19.07 -20.52
N GLU A 157 15.31 19.15 -20.93
CA GLU A 157 14.91 20.10 -21.98
C GLU A 157 15.41 21.49 -21.64
N GLN A 158 15.69 22.29 -22.68
CA GLN A 158 16.25 23.62 -22.46
C GLN A 158 15.36 24.56 -21.64
N PHE A 159 14.04 24.28 -21.57
CA PHE A 159 13.05 25.08 -20.85
C PHE A 159 11.85 24.20 -20.48
N SER A 160 11.70 23.79 -19.22
CA SER A 160 10.64 22.88 -18.81
C SER A 160 10.25 23.02 -17.34
N ILE A 161 9.04 22.55 -17.02
CA ILE A 161 8.57 22.29 -15.66
C ILE A 161 8.80 20.79 -15.41
N LEU A 162 9.63 20.46 -14.44
CA LEU A 162 9.95 19.07 -14.12
C LEU A 162 8.82 18.42 -13.30
N TYR A 163 8.32 19.15 -12.31
CA TYR A 163 7.15 18.75 -11.52
C TYR A 163 6.44 19.97 -10.93
N PHE A 164 5.17 19.80 -10.60
CA PHE A 164 4.35 20.72 -9.83
C PHE A 164 3.36 19.91 -9.00
N THR A 165 3.52 19.90 -7.68
CA THR A 165 2.80 19.00 -6.75
C THR A 165 2.36 19.73 -5.50
N ALA A 166 1.38 19.16 -4.81
CA ALA A 166 0.91 19.59 -3.49
C ALA A 166 1.19 18.54 -2.43
N ASP A 167 1.56 18.98 -1.23
CA ASP A 167 1.76 18.14 -0.06
C ASP A 167 1.13 18.81 1.19
N PRO A 168 0.11 18.21 1.79
CA PRO A 168 -0.65 17.04 1.33
C PRO A 168 -1.38 17.30 -0.01
N PRO A 169 -1.77 16.25 -0.76
CA PRO A 169 -2.42 16.40 -2.08
C PRO A 169 -3.89 16.85 -2.00
N TYR A 170 -4.28 17.46 -0.91
CA TYR A 170 -5.59 18.03 -0.64
C TYR A 170 -5.46 19.24 0.29
N LEU A 171 -6.45 20.13 0.26
CA LEU A 171 -6.58 21.26 1.18
C LEU A 171 -7.59 20.94 2.28
N ILE A 172 -7.27 21.34 3.51
CA ILE A 172 -8.19 21.29 4.62
C ILE A 172 -8.67 22.72 4.93
N THR A 173 -10.00 22.91 5.00
CA THR A 173 -10.61 24.24 5.13
C THR A 173 -10.53 24.82 6.54
N ASP A 174 -10.34 24.00 7.58
CA ASP A 174 -10.50 24.42 8.97
C ASP A 174 -9.25 25.02 9.62
N ALA A 175 -9.51 25.83 10.60
CA ALA A 175 -8.76 26.96 11.13
C ALA A 175 -7.26 26.78 11.43
N ASP A 176 -6.80 25.62 11.84
CA ASP A 176 -5.44 25.47 12.38
C ASP A 176 -4.42 24.84 11.42
N LYS A 177 -4.89 24.30 10.30
CA LYS A 177 -4.03 23.61 9.30
C LYS A 177 -4.12 24.22 7.91
N LYS A 178 -4.00 25.55 7.84
CA LYS A 178 -4.13 26.33 6.60
C LYS A 178 -2.94 26.19 5.66
N HIS A 179 -1.96 25.42 6.03
CA HIS A 179 -0.70 25.35 5.29
C HIS A 179 -0.62 24.01 4.56
N PHE A 180 -0.57 24.07 3.27
CA PHE A 180 -0.09 22.98 2.45
C PHE A 180 1.07 23.50 1.61
N ARG A 181 1.91 22.62 1.17
CA ARG A 181 3.10 22.98 0.40
C ARG A 181 2.85 22.70 -1.07
N LEU A 182 2.93 23.74 -1.90
CA LEU A 182 3.12 23.58 -3.33
C LEU A 182 4.62 23.49 -3.60
N THR A 183 5.04 22.44 -4.28
CA THR A 183 6.43 22.25 -4.68
C THR A 183 6.51 22.10 -6.18
N TRP A 184 7.49 22.75 -6.77
CA TRP A 184 7.78 22.64 -8.18
C TRP A 184 9.28 22.74 -8.43
N ASN A 185 9.68 22.23 -9.57
CA ASN A 185 11.02 22.43 -10.08
C ASN A 185 10.97 22.70 -11.58
N THR A 186 11.84 23.58 -12.05
CA THR A 186 11.85 24.05 -13.43
C THR A 186 13.28 24.12 -13.94
N VAL A 187 13.44 24.04 -15.26
CA VAL A 187 14.75 24.19 -15.91
C VAL A 187 14.74 25.41 -16.80
N LYS A 188 15.79 26.23 -16.67
CA LYS A 188 16.01 27.47 -17.44
C LYS A 188 14.87 28.48 -17.39
N ALA A 189 14.05 28.46 -16.35
CA ALA A 189 13.05 29.50 -16.14
C ALA A 189 13.71 30.76 -15.55
N GLN A 190 13.56 31.89 -16.19
CA GLN A 190 13.99 33.18 -15.64
C GLN A 190 13.00 33.70 -14.61
N ARG A 191 11.72 33.42 -14.82
CA ARG A 191 10.63 33.79 -13.92
C ARG A 191 9.64 32.64 -13.81
N ALA A 192 9.00 32.52 -12.65
CA ALA A 192 7.83 31.68 -12.46
C ALA A 192 6.74 32.52 -11.78
N ALA A 193 5.50 32.32 -12.16
CA ALA A 193 4.35 32.91 -11.52
C ALA A 193 3.36 31.84 -11.13
N LEU A 194 2.89 31.91 -9.89
CA LEU A 194 1.85 31.03 -9.35
C LEU A 194 0.51 31.75 -9.39
N TYR A 195 -0.48 31.09 -9.97
CA TYR A 195 -1.85 31.58 -10.03
C TYR A 195 -2.76 30.65 -9.26
N GLY A 196 -3.77 31.20 -8.63
CA GLY A 196 -4.83 30.47 -7.94
C GLY A 196 -6.16 30.57 -8.68
N PHE A 197 -7.23 30.42 -7.92
CA PHE A 197 -8.61 30.46 -8.41
C PHE A 197 -8.86 31.71 -9.29
N ASN A 198 -9.58 31.51 -10.41
CA ASN A 198 -9.86 32.55 -11.42
C ASN A 198 -8.60 33.25 -11.98
N ARG A 199 -7.47 32.55 -12.02
CA ARG A 199 -6.18 33.08 -12.47
C ARG A 199 -5.71 34.32 -11.71
N ALA A 200 -6.12 34.48 -10.45
CA ALA A 200 -5.55 35.50 -9.60
C ALA A 200 -4.06 35.19 -9.38
N LYS A 201 -3.19 36.11 -9.71
CA LYS A 201 -1.74 35.96 -9.48
C LYS A 201 -1.48 35.99 -7.98
N LEU A 202 -0.92 34.88 -7.48
CA LEU A 202 -0.63 34.70 -6.06
C LEU A 202 0.78 35.18 -5.72
N GLU A 203 1.77 34.77 -6.51
CA GLU A 203 3.17 35.09 -6.25
C GLU A 203 3.97 35.04 -7.57
N GLU A 204 5.05 35.80 -7.64
CA GLU A 204 6.01 35.75 -8.72
C GLU A 204 7.41 35.53 -8.17
N PHE A 205 8.16 34.65 -8.82
CA PHE A 205 9.49 34.22 -8.43
C PHE A 205 10.48 34.57 -9.52
N HIS A 206 11.62 35.10 -9.13
CA HIS A 206 12.71 35.41 -10.04
C HIS A 206 13.92 34.56 -9.69
N SER A 207 14.54 33.94 -10.67
CA SER A 207 15.81 33.25 -10.47
C SER A 207 16.94 34.16 -10.87
N GLY A 208 17.89 34.40 -10.00
CA GLY A 208 19.11 35.18 -10.27
C GLY A 208 20.16 34.44 -11.10
N SER A 209 19.95 33.18 -11.47
CA SER A 209 20.86 32.36 -12.27
C SER A 209 20.07 31.35 -13.10
N ALA A 210 20.60 30.93 -14.24
CA ALA A 210 20.05 29.86 -15.06
C ALA A 210 19.98 28.54 -14.28
N GLY A 211 18.88 28.32 -13.57
CA GLY A 211 18.72 27.17 -12.64
C GLY A 211 17.27 26.76 -12.48
N CYS A 212 17.01 26.14 -11.37
CA CYS A 212 15.69 25.74 -10.91
C CYS A 212 15.07 26.82 -10.04
N ILE A 213 13.76 27.04 -10.18
CA ILE A 213 12.93 27.71 -9.20
C ILE A 213 12.16 26.65 -8.45
N SER A 214 12.35 26.58 -7.14
CA SER A 214 11.69 25.58 -6.27
C SER A 214 10.52 26.20 -5.53
N GLY A 215 9.47 25.42 -5.31
CA GLY A 215 8.27 25.83 -4.60
C GLY A 215 8.48 26.07 -3.12
N LYS A 216 7.61 26.89 -2.57
CA LYS A 216 7.56 27.27 -1.14
C LYS A 216 6.30 26.71 -0.48
N PRO A 217 6.26 26.65 0.87
CA PRO A 217 5.00 26.51 1.58
C PRO A 217 4.04 27.65 1.20
N TYR A 218 2.82 27.29 0.85
CA TYR A 218 1.77 28.25 0.51
C TYR A 218 0.72 28.27 1.61
N VAL A 219 0.27 29.49 1.99
CA VAL A 219 -0.79 29.67 2.98
C VAL A 219 -2.11 29.89 2.25
N TYR A 220 -3.10 29.09 2.59
CA TYR A 220 -4.43 29.21 2.05
C TYR A 220 -5.17 30.45 2.59
N ASP A 221 -5.88 31.18 1.73
CA ASP A 221 -6.66 32.35 2.08
C ASP A 221 -8.15 32.01 2.35
N LYS A 222 -8.66 32.36 3.54
CA LYS A 222 -10.01 32.03 4.02
C LYS A 222 -11.15 32.75 3.31
N GLU A 223 -10.89 33.85 2.64
CA GLU A 223 -11.96 34.76 2.19
C GLU A 223 -12.59 34.37 0.85
N ARG A 224 -12.23 33.22 0.27
CA ARG A 224 -12.70 32.81 -1.06
C ARG A 224 -13.74 31.71 -1.02
N PRO A 225 -14.81 31.81 -1.83
CA PRO A 225 -15.86 30.80 -1.89
C PRO A 225 -15.31 29.47 -2.45
N TRP A 226 -15.74 28.39 -1.81
CA TRP A 226 -15.23 27.04 -2.07
C TRP A 226 -15.85 26.37 -3.27
N ALA A 227 -15.02 25.99 -4.21
CA ALA A 227 -15.32 24.87 -5.09
C ALA A 227 -14.77 23.58 -4.42
N PRO A 228 -15.34 22.39 -4.70
CA PRO A 228 -14.83 21.11 -4.19
C PRO A 228 -13.40 20.81 -4.63
N THR A 229 -12.90 21.53 -5.60
CA THR A 229 -11.50 21.53 -6.05
C THR A 229 -11.04 22.96 -6.31
N THR A 230 -9.81 23.25 -5.95
CA THR A 230 -9.14 24.48 -6.37
C THR A 230 -8.02 24.15 -7.36
N THR A 231 -7.83 25.00 -8.36
CA THR A 231 -6.79 24.80 -9.35
C THR A 231 -5.71 25.85 -9.17
N TYR A 232 -4.48 25.39 -9.07
CA TYR A 232 -3.29 26.21 -9.13
C TYR A 232 -2.66 26.07 -10.50
N GLU A 233 -2.17 27.17 -11.07
CA GLU A 233 -1.44 27.18 -12.33
C GLU A 233 -0.03 27.72 -12.08
N LEU A 234 0.97 26.96 -12.45
CA LEU A 234 2.36 27.41 -12.49
C LEU A 234 2.70 27.82 -13.93
N GLU A 235 3.09 29.07 -14.10
CA GLU A 235 3.58 29.61 -15.34
C GLU A 235 5.07 29.87 -15.21
N ILE A 236 5.87 29.42 -16.18
CA ILE A 236 7.30 29.74 -16.27
C ILE A 236 7.61 30.50 -17.56
N ILE A 237 8.57 31.40 -17.47
CA ILE A 237 8.95 32.29 -18.56
C ILE A 237 10.46 32.27 -18.74
N ASP A 238 10.91 32.18 -19.99
CA ASP A 238 12.30 32.35 -20.44
C ASP A 238 12.31 33.19 -21.74
N GLY A 239 12.60 34.49 -21.61
CA GLY A 239 12.44 35.45 -22.72
C GLY A 239 10.99 35.49 -23.21
N GLU A 240 10.77 35.17 -24.49
CA GLU A 240 9.44 35.12 -25.11
C GLU A 240 8.73 33.76 -24.90
N LYS A 241 9.41 32.75 -24.38
CA LYS A 241 8.85 31.41 -24.18
C LYS A 241 8.09 31.34 -22.87
N THR A 242 6.91 30.77 -22.93
CA THR A 242 6.06 30.53 -21.75
C THR A 242 5.59 29.11 -21.76
N LYS A 243 5.70 28.43 -20.60
CA LYS A 243 5.06 27.13 -20.33
C LYS A 243 4.17 27.22 -19.10
N ARG A 244 3.10 26.44 -19.08
CA ARG A 244 2.11 26.39 -17.99
C ARG A 244 1.77 24.95 -17.65
N VAL A 245 1.51 24.72 -16.38
CA VAL A 245 0.94 23.48 -15.88
C VAL A 245 -0.10 23.80 -14.81
N ALA A 246 -1.23 23.10 -14.84
CA ALA A 246 -2.28 23.22 -13.83
C ALA A 246 -2.24 22.04 -12.89
N LEU A 247 -2.48 22.30 -11.61
CA LEU A 247 -2.61 21.31 -10.54
C LEU A 247 -3.97 21.54 -9.86
N SER A 248 -4.87 20.57 -10.00
CA SER A 248 -6.15 20.56 -9.28
C SER A 248 -5.96 19.93 -7.92
N VAL A 249 -6.29 20.66 -6.86
CA VAL A 249 -6.17 20.23 -5.46
C VAL A 249 -7.58 20.16 -4.87
N PRO A 250 -8.02 19.00 -4.40
CA PRO A 250 -9.30 18.84 -3.72
C PRO A 250 -9.33 19.65 -2.44
N VAL A 251 -10.51 20.18 -2.11
CA VAL A 251 -10.75 20.96 -0.89
C VAL A 251 -11.66 20.15 0.02
N LEU A 252 -11.13 19.77 1.18
CA LEU A 252 -11.81 18.96 2.17
C LEU A 252 -11.91 19.77 3.48
N SER A 253 -13.04 19.72 4.18
CA SER A 253 -13.08 20.15 5.57
C SER A 253 -12.54 19.06 6.47
N SER A 254 -11.95 19.42 7.63
CA SER A 254 -11.57 18.43 8.63
C SER A 254 -12.81 17.70 9.18
N GLY A 255 -12.58 16.51 9.71
CA GLY A 255 -13.64 15.70 10.28
C GLY A 255 -14.17 14.61 9.36
N TRP A 256 -15.37 14.16 9.64
CA TRP A 256 -16.00 13.04 8.94
C TRP A 256 -16.94 13.49 7.81
N HIS A 257 -16.86 12.82 6.67
CA HIS A 257 -17.69 13.06 5.49
C HIS A 257 -18.32 11.77 5.02
N THR A 258 -19.56 11.83 4.59
CA THR A 258 -20.19 10.72 3.86
C THR A 258 -19.78 10.80 2.39
N VAL A 259 -19.30 9.69 1.84
CA VAL A 259 -18.92 9.58 0.43
C VAL A 259 -20.03 8.84 -0.30
N SER A 260 -20.58 9.46 -1.35
CA SER A 260 -21.59 8.85 -2.22
C SER A 260 -20.95 8.21 -3.45
N PHE A 261 -21.57 7.16 -3.96
CA PHE A 261 -21.05 6.40 -5.10
C PHE A 261 -22.12 6.12 -6.14
N ASP A 262 -21.76 6.30 -7.40
CA ASP A 262 -22.57 5.86 -8.55
C ASP A 262 -22.23 4.43 -9.01
N TYR A 263 -21.15 3.85 -8.43
CA TYR A 263 -20.57 2.57 -8.86
C TYR A 263 -21.19 1.33 -8.17
N GLY A 264 -22.10 1.53 -7.23
CA GLY A 264 -22.63 0.48 -6.36
C GLY A 264 -22.12 0.63 -4.93
N TYR A 265 -22.26 -0.40 -4.08
CA TYR A 265 -21.75 -0.34 -2.72
C TYR A 265 -20.33 -0.92 -2.60
N PRO A 266 -19.44 -0.32 -1.78
CA PRO A 266 -18.11 -0.84 -1.56
C PRO A 266 -18.15 -2.10 -0.68
N ALA A 267 -17.96 -3.26 -1.28
CA ALA A 267 -17.87 -4.52 -0.55
C ALA A 267 -16.51 -4.66 0.15
N VAL A 268 -15.45 -4.22 -0.55
CA VAL A 268 -14.06 -4.33 -0.10
C VAL A 268 -13.31 -3.05 -0.41
N LEU A 269 -12.41 -2.64 0.47
CA LEU A 269 -11.43 -1.57 0.25
C LEU A 269 -10.04 -2.09 0.65
N CYS A 270 -9.04 -1.79 -0.17
CA CYS A 270 -7.64 -2.17 0.10
C CYS A 270 -6.67 -1.09 -0.37
N ASN A 271 -5.78 -0.67 0.52
CA ASN A 271 -4.72 0.29 0.19
C ASN A 271 -3.53 -0.45 -0.44
N MET A 272 -3.08 0.04 -1.60
CA MET A 272 -1.91 -0.48 -2.31
C MET A 272 -0.73 0.49 -2.17
N ASN A 273 0.02 0.39 -1.07
CA ASN A 273 1.25 1.15 -0.80
C ASN A 273 1.09 2.69 -0.89
N ASP A 274 -0.05 3.23 -0.49
CA ASP A 274 -0.40 4.65 -0.58
C ASP A 274 -0.37 5.25 -2.00
N GLN A 275 -0.32 4.42 -3.04
CA GLN A 275 -0.37 4.90 -4.43
C GLN A 275 -1.79 4.97 -4.95
N GLU A 276 -2.53 3.89 -4.80
CA GLU A 276 -3.94 3.78 -5.18
C GLU A 276 -4.74 3.08 -4.08
N LEU A 277 -5.96 3.51 -3.88
CA LEU A 277 -6.95 2.78 -3.09
C LEU A 277 -7.78 1.93 -4.05
N TYR A 278 -7.79 0.63 -3.82
CA TYR A 278 -8.61 -0.31 -4.58
C TYR A 278 -9.92 -0.57 -3.85
N GLY A 279 -11.00 -0.71 -4.63
CA GLY A 279 -12.32 -1.02 -4.13
C GLY A 279 -13.05 -2.02 -5.01
N ILE A 280 -13.65 -3.02 -4.39
CA ILE A 280 -14.63 -3.87 -5.05
C ILE A 280 -16.01 -3.28 -4.77
N PHE A 281 -16.65 -2.81 -5.85
CA PHE A 281 -18.01 -2.25 -5.78
C PHE A 281 -19.01 -3.24 -6.36
N VAL A 282 -20.11 -3.43 -5.67
CA VAL A 282 -21.18 -4.36 -6.08
C VAL A 282 -22.41 -3.58 -6.49
N LYS A 283 -22.83 -3.79 -7.73
CA LYS A 283 -24.07 -3.26 -8.28
C LYS A 283 -24.83 -4.38 -8.96
N GLU A 284 -26.11 -4.53 -8.63
CA GLU A 284 -26.97 -5.59 -9.19
C GLU A 284 -26.39 -7.01 -9.02
N GLY A 285 -25.76 -7.27 -7.86
CA GLY A 285 -25.15 -8.56 -7.53
C GLY A 285 -23.81 -8.84 -8.24
N LYS A 286 -23.32 -7.94 -9.08
CA LYS A 286 -22.05 -8.07 -9.80
C LYS A 286 -20.98 -7.21 -9.15
N GLY A 287 -19.83 -7.80 -8.89
CA GLY A 287 -18.64 -7.11 -8.36
C GLY A 287 -17.75 -6.63 -9.48
N ARG A 288 -17.30 -5.37 -9.38
CA ARG A 288 -16.30 -4.78 -10.26
C ARG A 288 -15.16 -4.22 -9.44
N LEU A 289 -13.95 -4.34 -9.96
CA LEU A 289 -12.76 -3.78 -9.33
C LEU A 289 -12.49 -2.38 -9.87
N TYR A 290 -12.37 -1.43 -8.97
CA TYR A 290 -11.99 -0.06 -9.27
C TYR A 290 -10.74 0.32 -8.49
N SER A 291 -10.02 1.32 -8.96
CA SER A 291 -9.00 2.02 -8.20
C SER A 291 -9.18 3.52 -8.23
N SER A 292 -8.58 4.19 -7.27
CA SER A 292 -8.55 5.64 -7.23
C SER A 292 -7.30 6.17 -6.55
N THR A 293 -6.67 7.17 -7.18
CA THR A 293 -5.67 8.03 -6.55
C THR A 293 -6.32 9.16 -5.75
N TYR A 294 -7.61 9.44 -6.03
CA TYR A 294 -8.43 10.46 -5.38
C TYR A 294 -9.80 9.87 -5.02
N PRO A 295 -9.88 8.95 -4.04
CA PRO A 295 -11.07 8.14 -3.78
C PRO A 295 -12.29 8.92 -3.28
N TYR A 296 -12.13 10.20 -2.96
CA TYR A 296 -13.22 11.12 -2.64
C TYR A 296 -13.84 11.80 -3.87
N ALA A 297 -13.26 11.62 -5.07
CA ALA A 297 -13.72 12.28 -6.29
C ALA A 297 -14.01 11.31 -7.44
N THR A 298 -13.04 10.46 -7.79
CA THR A 298 -13.15 9.61 -8.98
C THR A 298 -12.57 8.22 -8.78
N TRP A 299 -13.23 7.23 -9.37
CA TRP A 299 -12.78 5.86 -9.41
C TRP A 299 -12.66 5.38 -10.86
N GLN A 300 -11.60 4.69 -11.17
CA GLN A 300 -11.33 4.11 -12.48
C GLN A 300 -11.60 2.61 -12.44
N LEU A 301 -12.35 2.12 -13.41
CA LEU A 301 -12.60 0.70 -13.59
C LEU A 301 -11.28 0.00 -13.96
N LYS A 302 -10.92 -1.02 -13.20
CA LYS A 302 -9.74 -1.86 -13.45
C LYS A 302 -10.13 -3.22 -14.01
N HIS A 303 -11.25 -3.78 -13.53
CA HIS A 303 -11.75 -5.07 -14.03
C HIS A 303 -13.28 -5.16 -13.92
N GLU A 304 -13.95 -5.63 -14.97
CA GLU A 304 -15.42 -5.73 -15.05
C GLU A 304 -16.01 -6.82 -14.16
N HIS A 305 -15.21 -7.83 -13.80
CA HIS A 305 -15.68 -8.98 -13.05
C HIS A 305 -14.73 -9.31 -11.91
N VAL A 306 -15.28 -9.43 -10.71
CA VAL A 306 -14.58 -10.05 -9.57
C VAL A 306 -14.91 -11.54 -9.59
N PRO A 307 -13.96 -12.45 -9.33
CA PRO A 307 -14.20 -13.89 -9.37
C PRO A 307 -15.40 -14.31 -8.52
N ASP A 308 -16.15 -15.28 -9.00
CA ASP A 308 -17.38 -15.74 -8.37
C ASP A 308 -17.13 -16.25 -6.94
N GLY A 309 -18.04 -15.93 -6.03
CA GLY A 309 -17.92 -16.29 -4.61
C GLY A 309 -16.96 -15.42 -3.79
N MET A 310 -16.27 -14.43 -4.41
CA MET A 310 -15.23 -13.64 -3.74
C MET A 310 -15.68 -12.26 -3.25
N LEU A 311 -16.95 -11.90 -3.39
CA LEU A 311 -17.45 -10.56 -3.01
C LEU A 311 -17.40 -10.27 -1.50
N THR A 312 -17.36 -11.29 -0.67
CA THR A 312 -17.29 -11.18 0.80
C THR A 312 -15.92 -11.59 1.34
N SER A 313 -14.95 -11.83 0.46
CA SER A 313 -13.59 -12.21 0.84
C SER A 313 -12.87 -11.06 1.51
N PRO A 314 -12.08 -11.31 2.55
CA PRO A 314 -11.12 -10.33 2.99
C PRO A 314 -10.11 -10.08 1.87
N ALA A 315 -9.73 -8.81 1.72
CA ALA A 315 -8.73 -8.39 0.74
C ALA A 315 -7.50 -7.83 1.42
N VAL A 316 -6.34 -8.18 0.91
CA VAL A 316 -5.06 -7.66 1.37
C VAL A 316 -4.14 -7.38 0.17
N TYR A 317 -3.31 -6.35 0.30
CA TYR A 317 -2.21 -6.11 -0.63
C TYR A 317 -0.96 -6.80 -0.11
N TRP A 318 -0.46 -7.74 -0.89
CA TRP A 318 0.72 -8.53 -0.53
C TRP A 318 1.51 -8.92 -1.79
N GLN A 319 2.84 -8.80 -1.73
CA GLN A 319 3.74 -9.17 -2.84
C GLN A 319 3.32 -8.55 -4.19
N ASN A 320 3.01 -7.24 -4.16
CA ASN A 320 2.61 -6.43 -5.32
C ASN A 320 1.33 -6.89 -6.05
N ALA A 321 0.43 -7.57 -5.34
CA ALA A 321 -0.88 -7.97 -5.86
C ALA A 321 -1.97 -7.76 -4.82
N LEU A 322 -3.21 -7.57 -5.28
CA LEU A 322 -4.40 -7.61 -4.45
C LEU A 322 -4.85 -9.07 -4.32
N TRP A 323 -4.94 -9.58 -3.09
CA TRP A 323 -5.34 -10.95 -2.80
C TRP A 323 -6.74 -10.99 -2.21
N LEU A 324 -7.53 -11.94 -2.70
CA LEU A 324 -8.83 -12.32 -2.15
C LEU A 324 -8.75 -13.76 -1.67
N ILE A 325 -9.15 -14.02 -0.42
CA ILE A 325 -8.92 -15.31 0.25
C ILE A 325 -10.22 -15.83 0.84
N GLY A 326 -10.69 -16.99 0.38
CA GLY A 326 -11.90 -17.62 0.89
C GLY A 326 -13.11 -16.68 0.84
N GLY A 327 -14.15 -16.94 1.59
CA GLY A 327 -15.36 -16.12 1.63
C GLY A 327 -16.60 -16.93 1.26
N GLY A 328 -17.60 -16.27 0.71
CA GLY A 328 -18.85 -16.91 0.32
C GLY A 328 -20.07 -16.21 0.92
N ALA A 329 -21.12 -16.97 1.23
CA ALA A 329 -22.37 -16.47 1.77
C ALA A 329 -22.65 -16.97 3.19
N ALA A 330 -23.72 -16.44 3.79
CA ALA A 330 -24.22 -16.92 5.08
C ALA A 330 -24.60 -18.42 5.04
N ASP A 331 -25.10 -18.89 3.88
CA ASP A 331 -25.29 -20.32 3.64
C ASP A 331 -23.92 -21.04 3.63
N PRO A 332 -23.69 -22.00 4.55
CA PRO A 332 -22.43 -22.74 4.63
C PRO A 332 -22.03 -23.44 3.33
N LYS A 333 -22.99 -23.87 2.53
CA LYS A 333 -22.74 -24.56 1.25
C LYS A 333 -22.11 -23.65 0.18
N LEU A 334 -22.26 -22.34 0.33
CA LEU A 334 -21.73 -21.34 -0.60
C LEU A 334 -20.39 -20.76 -0.15
N ARG A 335 -19.81 -21.30 0.92
CA ARG A 335 -18.48 -20.91 1.39
C ARG A 335 -17.40 -21.56 0.55
N ASN A 336 -16.26 -20.90 0.47
CA ASN A 336 -15.14 -21.37 -0.32
C ASN A 336 -13.80 -21.17 0.41
N ASN A 337 -12.76 -21.81 -0.10
CA ASN A 337 -11.36 -21.67 0.29
C ASN A 337 -10.51 -21.24 -0.91
N HIS A 338 -11.13 -20.63 -1.92
CA HIS A 338 -10.46 -20.15 -3.11
C HIS A 338 -9.48 -19.04 -2.79
N VAL A 339 -8.41 -18.99 -3.55
CA VAL A 339 -7.36 -17.97 -3.44
C VAL A 339 -7.16 -17.33 -4.80
N TRP A 340 -7.36 -16.03 -4.86
CA TRP A 340 -7.21 -15.25 -6.08
C TRP A 340 -6.27 -14.07 -5.86
N SER A 341 -5.48 -13.74 -6.86
CA SER A 341 -4.69 -12.52 -6.90
C SER A 341 -5.01 -11.73 -8.16
N TYR A 342 -5.06 -10.41 -8.03
CA TYR A 342 -5.14 -9.48 -9.14
C TYR A 342 -3.77 -8.88 -9.38
N ASP A 343 -3.23 -9.07 -10.58
CA ASP A 343 -1.98 -8.48 -11.01
C ASP A 343 -2.26 -7.15 -11.71
N GLU A 344 -1.85 -6.05 -11.09
CA GLU A 344 -2.03 -4.71 -11.63
C GLU A 344 -1.35 -4.50 -13.00
N LYS A 345 -0.26 -5.22 -13.28
CA LYS A 345 0.51 -5.06 -14.51
C LYS A 345 -0.19 -5.69 -15.72
N THR A 346 -0.79 -6.85 -15.51
CA THR A 346 -1.54 -7.56 -16.57
C THR A 346 -2.98 -7.12 -16.63
N GLY A 347 -3.54 -6.61 -15.52
CA GLY A 347 -4.95 -6.28 -15.38
C GLY A 347 -5.86 -7.50 -15.20
N GLU A 348 -5.29 -8.65 -14.81
CA GLU A 348 -5.99 -9.93 -14.81
C GLU A 348 -6.05 -10.56 -13.43
N TRP A 349 -7.13 -11.32 -13.16
CA TRP A 349 -7.26 -12.18 -12.01
C TRP A 349 -6.60 -13.54 -12.28
N ARG A 350 -5.82 -14.01 -11.30
CA ARG A 350 -5.22 -15.33 -11.30
C ARG A 350 -5.78 -16.16 -10.16
N GLN A 351 -6.30 -17.34 -10.47
CA GLN A 351 -6.63 -18.35 -9.47
C GLN A 351 -5.38 -19.13 -9.08
N HIS A 352 -5.21 -19.31 -7.79
CA HIS A 352 -4.21 -20.20 -7.20
C HIS A 352 -4.89 -21.50 -6.76
N ASP A 353 -4.10 -22.47 -6.31
CA ASP A 353 -4.63 -23.68 -5.68
C ASP A 353 -5.48 -23.31 -4.46
N ASP A 354 -6.53 -24.06 -4.25
CA ASP A 354 -7.39 -23.88 -3.08
C ASP A 354 -6.57 -24.03 -1.80
N ALA A 355 -6.90 -23.20 -0.83
CA ALA A 355 -6.23 -23.22 0.45
C ALA A 355 -6.48 -24.55 1.21
N PRO A 356 -5.51 -25.04 2.03
CA PRO A 356 -5.59 -26.36 2.64
C PRO A 356 -6.56 -26.49 3.84
N TRP A 357 -7.24 -25.41 4.21
CA TRP A 357 -8.24 -25.40 5.28
C TRP A 357 -9.67 -25.60 4.75
N THR A 358 -10.60 -25.86 5.65
CA THR A 358 -12.03 -25.98 5.35
C THR A 358 -12.58 -24.68 4.74
N ARG A 359 -13.51 -24.80 3.79
CA ARG A 359 -14.21 -23.66 3.21
C ARG A 359 -14.80 -22.80 4.31
N ARG A 360 -14.58 -21.48 4.28
CA ARG A 360 -14.98 -20.61 5.38
C ARG A 360 -15.28 -19.18 4.97
N MET A 361 -16.03 -18.49 5.81
CA MET A 361 -16.27 -17.05 5.72
C MET A 361 -15.97 -16.34 7.06
N GLY A 362 -15.86 -15.01 7.02
CA GLY A 362 -15.66 -14.20 8.22
C GLY A 362 -14.32 -14.41 8.92
N GLN A 363 -13.34 -15.00 8.21
CA GLN A 363 -11.94 -15.02 8.62
C GLN A 363 -11.32 -13.63 8.48
N ALA A 364 -10.25 -13.37 9.22
CA ALA A 364 -9.42 -12.19 9.03
C ALA A 364 -8.16 -12.52 8.23
N CYS A 365 -7.74 -11.60 7.35
CA CYS A 365 -6.47 -11.65 6.66
C CYS A 365 -5.60 -10.46 7.06
N VAL A 366 -4.34 -10.72 7.43
CA VAL A 366 -3.42 -9.71 7.93
C VAL A 366 -2.02 -9.95 7.36
N ILE A 367 -1.33 -8.89 6.97
CA ILE A 367 0.10 -8.98 6.65
C ILE A 367 0.89 -8.82 7.95
N PHE A 368 1.67 -9.84 8.27
CA PHE A 368 2.46 -9.93 9.48
C PHE A 368 3.82 -10.55 9.18
N ASN A 369 4.91 -9.88 9.58
CA ASN A 369 6.28 -10.31 9.27
C ASN A 369 6.47 -10.64 7.77
N LYS A 370 5.94 -9.79 6.89
CA LYS A 370 5.96 -9.93 5.41
C LYS A 370 5.23 -11.16 4.87
N ARG A 371 4.54 -11.93 5.71
CA ARG A 371 3.70 -13.06 5.33
C ARG A 371 2.23 -12.67 5.37
N LEU A 372 1.44 -13.28 4.51
CA LEU A 372 -0.02 -13.20 4.58
C LEU A 372 -0.52 -14.25 5.57
N LEU A 373 -1.23 -13.80 6.60
CA LEU A 373 -1.86 -14.66 7.59
C LEU A 373 -3.37 -14.70 7.41
N VAL A 374 -3.96 -15.88 7.60
CA VAL A 374 -5.40 -16.12 7.65
C VAL A 374 -5.75 -16.67 9.02
N LEU A 375 -6.70 -16.03 9.69
CA LEU A 375 -7.07 -16.33 11.07
C LEU A 375 -8.55 -16.66 11.16
N GLY A 376 -8.88 -17.76 11.84
CA GLY A 376 -10.24 -18.12 12.23
C GLY A 376 -11.25 -18.20 11.09
N GLY A 377 -12.47 -17.81 11.36
CA GLY A 377 -13.61 -17.88 10.45
C GLY A 377 -14.64 -18.91 10.86
N ASN A 378 -15.73 -19.02 10.10
CA ASN A 378 -16.80 -19.99 10.27
C ASN A 378 -16.83 -20.91 9.04
N ASP A 379 -16.68 -22.21 9.26
CA ASP A 379 -16.48 -23.20 8.20
C ASP A 379 -17.78 -23.68 7.54
N GLU A 380 -17.67 -24.58 6.58
CA GLU A 380 -18.79 -25.15 5.81
C GLU A 380 -19.76 -26.00 6.66
N THR A 381 -19.37 -26.36 7.88
CA THR A 381 -20.28 -27.03 8.85
C THR A 381 -21.05 -26.04 9.72
N GLY A 382 -20.74 -24.74 9.61
CA GLY A 382 -21.26 -23.68 10.48
C GLY A 382 -20.49 -23.51 11.77
N THR A 383 -19.36 -24.23 11.94
CA THR A 383 -18.53 -24.17 13.13
C THR A 383 -17.43 -23.11 12.99
N SER A 384 -17.26 -22.27 14.01
CA SER A 384 -16.14 -21.34 14.03
C SER A 384 -14.85 -22.03 14.43
N VAL A 385 -13.73 -21.55 13.87
CA VAL A 385 -12.39 -22.08 14.11
C VAL A 385 -11.46 -21.00 14.66
N ASN A 386 -10.31 -21.41 15.20
CA ASN A 386 -9.29 -20.51 15.74
C ASN A 386 -7.88 -20.87 15.23
N ASP A 387 -7.80 -21.55 14.10
CA ASP A 387 -6.53 -21.83 13.45
C ASP A 387 -5.94 -20.55 12.82
N VAL A 388 -4.63 -20.58 12.66
CA VAL A 388 -3.86 -19.52 12.00
C VAL A 388 -3.01 -20.16 10.92
N TRP A 389 -3.11 -19.65 9.72
CA TRP A 389 -2.34 -20.11 8.56
C TRP A 389 -1.50 -18.99 8.01
N ALA A 390 -0.31 -19.31 7.57
CA ALA A 390 0.62 -18.34 7.00
C ALA A 390 1.04 -18.75 5.59
N ALA A 391 0.92 -17.82 4.66
CA ALA A 391 1.33 -18.00 3.28
C ALA A 391 2.80 -17.66 3.08
N THR A 392 3.43 -18.41 2.19
CA THR A 392 4.73 -18.09 1.61
C THR A 392 4.62 -18.18 0.09
N LEU A 393 5.06 -17.13 -0.61
CA LEU A 393 5.09 -17.10 -2.06
C LEU A 393 6.55 -17.24 -2.52
N THR A 394 6.84 -18.30 -3.28
CA THR A 394 8.17 -18.54 -3.86
C THR A 394 8.03 -18.57 -5.39
N GLY A 395 8.46 -17.49 -6.03
CA GLY A 395 8.10 -17.25 -7.44
C GLY A 395 6.58 -17.11 -7.58
N GLU A 396 5.96 -18.01 -8.34
CA GLU A 396 4.50 -18.05 -8.53
C GLU A 396 3.80 -19.11 -7.66
N GLN A 397 4.57 -19.90 -6.91
CA GLN A 397 4.05 -20.98 -6.09
C GLN A 397 3.69 -20.48 -4.70
N LEU A 398 2.41 -20.59 -4.36
CA LEU A 398 1.87 -20.30 -3.04
C LEU A 398 1.89 -21.57 -2.19
N SER A 399 2.40 -21.48 -0.98
CA SER A 399 2.38 -22.56 0.01
C SER A 399 1.85 -22.07 1.34
N TRP A 400 1.24 -22.95 2.12
CA TRP A 400 0.60 -22.62 3.38
C TRP A 400 1.15 -23.47 4.53
N GLU A 401 1.36 -22.82 5.66
CA GLU A 401 1.80 -23.44 6.92
C GLU A 401 0.78 -23.13 8.01
N LYS A 402 0.28 -24.17 8.72
CA LYS A 402 -0.54 -23.97 9.91
C LYS A 402 0.36 -23.54 11.07
N LEU A 403 0.10 -22.37 11.65
CA LEU A 403 0.88 -21.84 12.76
C LEU A 403 0.35 -22.32 14.11
N GLY A 404 1.27 -22.75 14.98
CA GLY A 404 0.93 -23.30 16.29
C GLY A 404 0.30 -24.69 16.21
N ASN A 405 0.11 -25.31 17.35
CA ASN A 405 -0.64 -26.54 17.50
C ASN A 405 -1.82 -26.33 18.45
N GLU A 406 -2.77 -27.26 18.46
CA GLU A 406 -4.00 -27.13 19.23
C GLU A 406 -3.79 -27.26 20.75
N THR A 407 -2.59 -27.64 21.18
CA THR A 407 -2.22 -27.84 22.59
C THR A 407 -1.65 -26.59 23.27
N VAL A 408 -1.36 -25.55 22.51
CA VAL A 408 -0.81 -24.28 23.08
C VAL A 408 -1.93 -23.47 23.73
N THR A 409 -1.84 -23.29 25.04
CA THR A 409 -2.73 -22.46 25.85
C THR A 409 -1.94 -21.32 26.52
N PRO A 410 -2.51 -20.13 26.71
CA PRO A 410 -3.88 -19.71 26.38
C PRO A 410 -4.09 -19.46 24.89
N ARG A 411 -5.31 -19.71 24.43
CA ARG A 411 -5.72 -19.51 23.04
C ARG A 411 -7.08 -18.83 22.99
N TRP A 412 -7.26 -17.89 22.03
CA TRP A 412 -8.55 -17.27 21.82
C TRP A 412 -9.62 -18.29 21.35
N ARG A 413 -10.88 -18.03 21.75
CA ARG A 413 -12.01 -18.89 21.36
C ARG A 413 -12.20 -18.90 19.85
N PRO A 414 -12.60 -20.03 19.24
CA PRO A 414 -13.05 -20.08 17.84
C PRO A 414 -14.05 -18.97 17.54
N ARG A 415 -13.83 -18.25 16.44
CA ARG A 415 -14.64 -17.07 16.11
C ARG A 415 -14.57 -16.70 14.63
N CYS A 416 -15.60 -15.95 14.20
CA CYS A 416 -15.69 -15.32 12.89
C CYS A 416 -16.06 -13.84 13.03
N MET A 417 -15.96 -13.07 11.94
CA MET A 417 -16.36 -11.65 11.86
C MET A 417 -15.72 -10.78 12.95
N PHE A 418 -14.49 -11.03 13.27
CA PHE A 418 -13.69 -10.28 14.23
C PHE A 418 -12.74 -9.31 13.54
N ALA A 419 -12.30 -8.30 14.26
CA ALA A 419 -11.28 -7.38 13.79
C ALA A 419 -9.88 -7.91 14.06
N ALA A 420 -8.98 -7.82 13.07
CA ALA A 420 -7.57 -8.12 13.26
C ALA A 420 -6.70 -7.16 12.45
N THR A 421 -5.53 -6.84 13.00
CA THR A 421 -4.51 -6.01 12.35
C THR A 421 -3.12 -6.32 12.91
N ALA A 422 -2.09 -5.80 12.26
CA ALA A 422 -0.72 -5.83 12.79
C ALA A 422 -0.22 -4.40 13.02
N THR A 423 0.43 -4.18 14.16
CA THR A 423 1.21 -2.97 14.44
C THR A 423 2.68 -3.27 14.21
N ARG A 424 3.42 -2.30 13.66
CA ARG A 424 4.86 -2.39 13.50
C ARG A 424 5.55 -1.43 14.46
N ARG A 425 6.49 -1.94 15.27
CA ARG A 425 7.37 -1.13 16.11
C ARG A 425 8.82 -1.50 15.89
N GLY A 426 9.56 -0.65 15.18
CA GLY A 426 10.93 -0.95 14.80
C GLY A 426 11.00 -2.23 13.98
N ASP A 427 11.72 -3.24 14.48
CA ASP A 427 11.88 -4.53 13.80
C ASP A 427 10.87 -5.60 14.25
N ARG A 428 9.93 -5.26 15.13
CA ARG A 428 8.94 -6.21 15.67
C ARG A 428 7.53 -5.83 15.27
N ASP A 429 6.87 -6.76 14.62
CA ASP A 429 5.44 -6.69 14.34
C ASP A 429 4.66 -7.34 15.50
N LYS A 430 3.48 -6.83 15.80
CA LYS A 430 2.57 -7.42 16.78
C LYS A 430 1.18 -7.55 16.18
N LEU A 431 0.65 -8.77 16.20
CA LEU A 431 -0.72 -9.08 15.80
C LEU A 431 -1.69 -8.68 16.90
N TRP A 432 -2.86 -8.22 16.50
CA TRP A 432 -3.99 -7.88 17.36
C TRP A 432 -5.26 -8.47 16.82
N LEU A 433 -6.11 -8.95 17.72
CA LEU A 433 -7.41 -9.51 17.43
C LEU A 433 -8.42 -8.99 18.46
N TYR A 434 -9.62 -8.58 18.02
CA TYR A 434 -10.67 -8.07 18.90
C TYR A 434 -12.06 -8.52 18.47
N GLY A 435 -12.88 -8.95 19.44
CA GLY A 435 -14.30 -9.21 19.28
C GLY A 435 -14.64 -10.41 18.41
N GLY A 436 -15.68 -10.28 17.63
CA GLY A 436 -16.22 -11.33 16.76
C GLY A 436 -17.29 -12.20 17.41
N LEU A 437 -17.72 -13.24 16.69
CA LEU A 437 -18.82 -14.12 17.04
C LEU A 437 -18.31 -15.56 17.13
N THR A 438 -18.76 -16.33 18.13
CA THR A 438 -18.47 -17.77 18.19
C THR A 438 -19.22 -18.56 17.13
N GLU A 439 -20.39 -18.06 16.74
CA GLU A 439 -21.23 -18.54 15.65
C GLU A 439 -21.93 -17.34 15.02
N PRO A 440 -22.34 -17.40 13.75
CA PRO A 440 -23.15 -16.35 13.16
C PRO A 440 -24.40 -16.07 14.01
N PHE A 441 -24.64 -14.79 14.32
CA PHE A 441 -25.76 -14.31 15.15
C PHE A 441 -25.67 -14.64 16.65
N SER A 442 -24.56 -15.21 17.14
CA SER A 442 -24.32 -15.38 18.58
C SER A 442 -24.04 -14.05 19.29
N ASP A 443 -23.99 -14.10 20.62
CA ASP A 443 -23.55 -12.96 21.41
C ASP A 443 -22.10 -12.58 21.07
N PRO A 444 -21.80 -11.31 20.80
CA PRO A 444 -20.44 -10.88 20.47
C PRO A 444 -19.47 -11.06 21.63
N LEU A 445 -18.25 -11.46 21.28
CA LEU A 445 -17.10 -11.48 22.17
C LEU A 445 -16.55 -10.05 22.31
N ASP A 446 -16.04 -9.69 23.48
CA ASP A 446 -15.45 -8.39 23.78
C ASP A 446 -13.98 -8.48 24.24
N ASP A 447 -13.40 -9.66 24.10
CA ASP A 447 -12.00 -9.91 24.45
C ASP A 447 -11.03 -9.47 23.36
N MET A 448 -9.83 -9.13 23.79
CA MET A 448 -8.74 -8.73 22.93
C MET A 448 -7.53 -9.64 23.14
N TRP A 449 -6.86 -9.97 22.04
CA TRP A 449 -5.71 -10.85 22.03
C TRP A 449 -4.57 -10.26 21.19
N SER A 450 -3.35 -10.61 21.56
CA SER A 450 -2.17 -10.22 20.78
C SER A 450 -1.17 -11.36 20.66
N SER A 451 -0.34 -11.32 19.61
CA SER A 451 0.71 -12.28 19.34
C SER A 451 1.91 -11.62 18.67
N GLU A 452 3.13 -12.05 19.01
CA GLU A 452 4.37 -11.60 18.37
C GLU A 452 4.90 -12.58 17.33
N ASP A 453 4.32 -13.79 17.26
CA ASP A 453 4.77 -14.87 16.37
C ASP A 453 3.65 -15.53 15.55
N GLY A 454 2.38 -15.18 15.81
CA GLY A 454 1.19 -15.79 15.22
C GLY A 454 0.85 -17.18 15.79
N LYS A 455 1.68 -17.73 16.68
CA LYS A 455 1.54 -19.06 17.29
C LYS A 455 1.09 -18.98 18.73
N THR A 456 1.74 -18.12 19.49
CA THR A 456 1.50 -17.89 20.92
C THR A 456 0.65 -16.65 21.11
N TRP A 457 -0.44 -16.76 21.84
CA TRP A 457 -1.41 -15.68 22.02
C TRP A 457 -1.55 -15.30 23.49
N VAL A 458 -1.60 -14.02 23.74
CA VAL A 458 -1.79 -13.45 25.08
C VAL A 458 -3.07 -12.64 25.08
N GLN A 459 -3.95 -12.91 26.06
CA GLN A 459 -5.14 -12.10 26.24
C GLN A 459 -4.74 -10.75 26.79
N TYR A 460 -5.20 -9.67 26.15
CA TYR A 460 -4.93 -8.33 26.57
C TYR A 460 -5.88 -7.93 27.72
N ALA A 461 -5.32 -7.37 28.79
CA ALA A 461 -6.05 -7.20 30.04
C ALA A 461 -7.16 -6.13 29.99
N THR A 462 -7.08 -5.21 29.00
CA THR A 462 -8.02 -4.08 28.94
C THR A 462 -8.85 -4.14 27.66
N THR A 463 -10.18 -4.07 27.83
CA THR A 463 -11.14 -3.87 26.75
C THR A 463 -11.53 -2.39 26.65
N PRO A 464 -12.04 -1.92 25.50
CA PRO A 464 -12.48 -0.53 25.35
C PRO A 464 -13.50 -0.10 26.41
N ARG A 465 -13.25 1.06 27.02
CA ARG A 465 -14.10 1.64 28.06
C ARG A 465 -14.40 3.11 27.78
N GLU A 466 -15.56 3.54 28.19
CA GLU A 466 -15.97 4.94 28.15
C GLU A 466 -16.27 5.39 29.58
N ASN A 467 -15.56 6.42 30.06
CA ASN A 467 -15.71 6.90 31.45
C ASN A 467 -15.66 5.78 32.52
N ASN A 468 -14.68 4.87 32.36
CA ASN A 468 -14.47 3.68 33.19
C ASN A 468 -15.56 2.58 33.10
N ASN A 469 -16.61 2.77 32.29
CA ASN A 469 -17.61 1.75 32.02
C ASN A 469 -17.27 0.95 30.75
N PRO A 470 -17.61 -0.36 30.68
CA PRO A 470 -17.47 -1.13 29.45
C PRO A 470 -18.19 -0.44 28.29
N ALA A 471 -17.54 -0.39 27.10
CA ALA A 471 -18.11 0.25 25.92
C ALA A 471 -19.41 -0.43 25.42
N GLY A 472 -19.71 -1.62 25.90
CA GLY A 472 -20.74 -2.52 25.42
C GLY A 472 -20.16 -3.68 24.60
N LYS A 473 -21.00 -4.59 24.10
CA LYS A 473 -20.57 -5.70 23.25
C LYS A 473 -20.40 -5.25 21.80
N PRO A 474 -19.24 -5.50 21.16
CA PRO A 474 -18.98 -5.08 19.78
C PRO A 474 -19.74 -5.97 18.78
N ILE A 475 -20.77 -5.46 18.16
CA ILE A 475 -21.52 -6.21 17.11
C ILE A 475 -20.82 -6.13 15.74
N ALA A 476 -20.01 -5.12 15.52
CA ALA A 476 -19.08 -5.00 14.41
C ALA A 476 -17.87 -4.19 14.85
N ALA A 477 -16.69 -4.56 14.37
CA ALA A 477 -15.46 -3.86 14.72
C ALA A 477 -14.47 -3.84 13.54
N ALA A 478 -13.64 -2.80 13.49
CA ALA A 478 -12.48 -2.69 12.61
C ALA A 478 -11.29 -2.16 13.41
N LEU A 479 -10.17 -2.86 13.31
CA LEU A 479 -8.89 -2.45 13.89
C LEU A 479 -7.96 -1.93 12.80
N MET A 480 -7.28 -0.84 13.08
CA MET A 480 -6.25 -0.30 12.19
C MET A 480 -5.18 0.45 12.98
N VAL A 481 -4.08 0.76 12.32
CA VAL A 481 -3.00 1.59 12.88
C VAL A 481 -3.08 2.98 12.28
N ILE A 482 -3.23 4.01 13.11
CA ILE A 482 -3.25 5.41 12.72
C ILE A 482 -2.17 6.15 13.50
N LYS A 483 -1.23 6.79 12.80
CA LYS A 483 -0.10 7.50 13.44
C LYS A 483 0.56 6.64 14.54
N GLU A 484 0.88 5.39 14.18
CA GLU A 484 1.50 4.38 15.04
C GLU A 484 0.66 3.95 16.27
N LYS A 485 -0.60 4.37 16.36
CA LYS A 485 -1.52 4.00 17.45
C LYS A 485 -2.56 3.01 16.96
N LEU A 486 -2.79 1.97 17.73
CA LEU A 486 -3.87 1.03 17.47
C LEU A 486 -5.21 1.73 17.70
N THR A 487 -6.03 1.77 16.66
CA THR A 487 -7.33 2.43 16.65
C THR A 487 -8.42 1.42 16.35
N LEU A 488 -9.46 1.43 17.14
CA LEU A 488 -10.65 0.60 17.03
C LEU A 488 -11.85 1.46 16.63
N PHE A 489 -12.51 1.11 15.55
CA PHE A 489 -13.85 1.56 15.22
C PHE A 489 -14.84 0.44 15.50
N GLY A 490 -15.98 0.72 16.08
CA GLY A 490 -16.94 -0.32 16.39
C GLY A 490 -18.36 0.16 16.64
N SER A 491 -19.31 -0.74 16.38
CA SER A 491 -20.70 -0.62 16.80
C SER A 491 -20.89 -1.44 18.07
N PHE A 492 -21.25 -0.78 19.15
CA PHE A 492 -21.33 -1.39 20.48
C PHE A 492 -22.76 -1.41 20.97
N ARG A 493 -23.21 -2.58 21.45
CA ARG A 493 -24.54 -2.78 22.03
C ARG A 493 -24.47 -2.75 23.55
N SER A 494 -25.30 -1.91 24.15
CA SER A 494 -25.55 -1.86 25.59
C SER A 494 -27.06 -1.90 25.82
N GLY A 495 -27.55 -3.06 26.28
CA GLY A 495 -29.00 -3.34 26.31
C GLY A 495 -29.61 -3.32 24.91
N THR A 496 -30.59 -2.45 24.70
CA THR A 496 -31.26 -2.23 23.40
C THR A 496 -30.61 -1.14 22.54
N THR A 497 -29.67 -0.40 23.11
CA THR A 497 -29.02 0.73 22.42
C THR A 497 -27.75 0.27 21.72
N VAL A 498 -27.61 0.70 20.46
CA VAL A 498 -26.37 0.52 19.68
C VAL A 498 -25.75 1.89 19.48
N LYS A 499 -24.48 2.03 19.82
CA LYS A 499 -23.69 3.25 19.60
C LYS A 499 -22.43 2.97 18.79
N GLN A 500 -22.13 3.89 17.91
CA GLN A 500 -20.90 3.90 17.14
C GLN A 500 -19.81 4.56 17.96
N LYS A 501 -18.62 3.93 18.03
CA LYS A 501 -17.53 4.43 18.87
C LYS A 501 -16.18 4.25 18.19
N LYS A 502 -15.27 5.16 18.49
CA LYS A 502 -13.85 5.11 18.13
C LYS A 502 -13.02 5.11 19.40
N PHE A 503 -12.05 4.27 19.49
CA PHE A 503 -11.13 4.17 20.62
C PHE A 503 -9.69 4.12 20.11
N ILE A 504 -8.78 4.76 20.86
CA ILE A 504 -7.34 4.76 20.59
C ILE A 504 -6.64 4.13 21.78
N LEU A 505 -5.83 3.08 21.53
CA LEU A 505 -5.04 2.42 22.56
C LEU A 505 -3.81 3.25 22.92
N GLN A 506 -3.67 3.54 24.21
CA GLN A 506 -2.47 4.09 24.81
C GLN A 506 -1.60 2.91 25.31
N GLU A 507 -0.77 2.35 24.45
CA GLU A 507 -0.06 1.09 24.73
C GLU A 507 0.78 1.10 26.02
N GLY A 508 1.45 2.18 26.37
CA GLY A 508 2.26 2.24 27.60
C GLY A 508 1.44 2.23 28.89
N GLN A 509 0.15 2.58 28.82
CA GLN A 509 -0.78 2.66 29.95
C GLN A 509 -1.85 1.57 29.91
N ASN A 510 -1.92 0.80 28.82
CA ASN A 510 -2.96 -0.21 28.58
C ASN A 510 -4.39 0.36 28.72
N VAL A 511 -4.61 1.59 28.30
CA VAL A 511 -5.89 2.30 28.40
C VAL A 511 -6.40 2.62 27.00
N TRP A 512 -7.70 2.48 26.81
CA TRP A 512 -8.41 2.91 25.61
C TRP A 512 -9.07 4.27 25.87
N ASN A 513 -8.75 5.25 25.03
CA ASN A 513 -9.42 6.54 25.06
C ASN A 513 -10.48 6.60 23.96
N SER A 514 -11.69 7.03 24.33
CA SER A 514 -12.74 7.33 23.34
C SER A 514 -12.38 8.58 22.54
N ASP A 515 -12.81 8.61 21.29
CA ASP A 515 -12.58 9.71 20.36
C ASP A 515 -13.82 9.91 19.48
N GLU A 516 -13.88 11.00 18.74
CA GLU A 516 -15.01 11.36 17.89
C GLU A 516 -15.26 10.35 16.77
N VAL A 517 -16.53 10.11 16.48
CA VAL A 517 -17.03 9.26 15.41
C VAL A 517 -17.65 10.09 14.28
N PRO A 518 -17.86 9.51 13.09
CA PRO A 518 -18.52 10.21 11.99
C PRO A 518 -19.89 10.76 12.38
N THR A 519 -20.14 12.04 12.14
CA THR A 519 -21.47 12.62 12.20
C THR A 519 -22.37 11.90 11.18
N GLY A 520 -23.55 11.45 11.62
CA GLY A 520 -24.46 10.68 10.76
C GLY A 520 -24.20 9.17 10.73
N TRP A 521 -23.10 8.67 11.28
CA TRP A 521 -22.92 7.24 11.49
C TRP A 521 -23.86 6.71 12.58
N ASP A 522 -24.10 7.54 13.62
CA ASP A 522 -24.97 7.21 14.76
C ASP A 522 -26.49 7.42 14.49
N ASP A 523 -26.84 8.28 13.52
CA ASP A 523 -28.22 8.75 13.32
C ASP A 523 -29.10 7.79 12.49
N GLN A 524 -28.51 6.73 11.95
CA GLN A 524 -29.20 5.94 10.93
C GLN A 524 -30.06 4.80 11.48
N GLY A 525 -30.09 4.57 12.79
CA GLY A 525 -30.96 3.59 13.45
C GLY A 525 -30.78 2.14 12.96
N GLY A 526 -29.69 1.86 12.25
CA GLY A 526 -29.38 0.55 11.68
C GLY A 526 -28.40 -0.23 12.54
N ASN A 527 -28.50 -1.55 12.52
CA ASN A 527 -27.52 -2.42 13.13
C ASN A 527 -26.37 -2.64 12.16
N THR A 528 -25.22 -2.03 12.37
CA THR A 528 -24.00 -2.33 11.63
C THR A 528 -23.61 -3.78 11.86
N PHE A 529 -23.50 -4.57 10.80
CA PHE A 529 -23.07 -5.98 10.91
C PHE A 529 -21.70 -6.26 10.30
N SER A 530 -21.16 -5.32 9.52
CA SER A 530 -19.82 -5.41 8.97
C SER A 530 -19.18 -4.04 8.90
N LEU A 531 -17.96 -3.96 9.40
CA LEU A 531 -17.17 -2.76 9.45
C LEU A 531 -15.77 -3.05 8.89
N ALA A 532 -15.23 -2.16 8.07
CA ALA A 532 -13.85 -2.21 7.62
C ALA A 532 -13.29 -0.80 7.54
N ALA A 533 -12.04 -0.65 7.91
CA ALA A 533 -11.34 0.62 7.86
C ALA A 533 -10.03 0.49 7.08
N VAL A 534 -9.70 1.50 6.29
CA VAL A 534 -8.46 1.57 5.55
C VAL A 534 -7.90 2.99 5.59
N GLN A 535 -6.59 3.11 5.75
CA GLN A 535 -5.89 4.40 5.65
C GLN A 535 -5.27 4.54 4.26
N TYR A 536 -5.40 5.73 3.68
CA TYR A 536 -4.81 6.06 2.39
C TYR A 536 -4.39 7.54 2.37
N LYS A 537 -3.11 7.81 2.13
CA LYS A 537 -2.52 9.18 2.09
C LYS A 537 -2.94 10.05 3.28
N GLY A 538 -2.95 9.47 4.48
CA GLY A 538 -3.33 10.16 5.71
C GLY A 538 -4.84 10.28 5.95
N LEU A 539 -5.68 9.98 4.97
CA LEU A 539 -7.13 9.91 5.09
C LEU A 539 -7.56 8.54 5.61
N ILE A 540 -8.68 8.50 6.33
CA ILE A 540 -9.25 7.25 6.84
C ILE A 540 -10.58 7.01 6.16
N PHE A 541 -10.71 5.86 5.51
CA PHE A 541 -11.96 5.40 4.91
C PHE A 541 -12.56 4.33 5.81
N LEU A 542 -13.78 4.55 6.23
CA LEU A 542 -14.55 3.63 7.06
C LEU A 542 -15.79 3.17 6.30
N ARG A 543 -15.82 1.88 5.95
CA ARG A 543 -16.97 1.24 5.33
C ARG A 543 -17.87 0.62 6.39
N SER A 544 -19.16 0.90 6.34
CA SER A 544 -20.19 0.29 7.17
C SER A 544 -21.24 -0.39 6.29
N LEU A 545 -21.67 -1.59 6.71
CA LEU A 545 -22.84 -2.25 6.14
C LEU A 545 -23.88 -2.39 7.25
N ASP A 546 -25.02 -1.76 7.07
CA ASP A 546 -26.08 -1.67 8.05
C ASP A 546 -27.35 -2.39 7.56
N TYR A 547 -27.99 -3.15 8.46
CA TYR A 547 -29.34 -3.65 8.20
C TYR A 547 -30.36 -2.58 8.60
N ARG A 548 -31.22 -2.21 7.67
CA ARG A 548 -32.40 -1.38 7.94
C ARG A 548 -33.66 -2.17 7.73
N THR A 549 -34.46 -2.28 8.77
CA THR A 549 -35.80 -2.86 8.67
C THR A 549 -36.76 -1.75 8.25
N ARG A 550 -37.01 -1.60 6.94
CA ARG A 550 -38.12 -0.78 6.43
C ARG A 550 -39.27 -1.69 6.10
N ARG A 551 -40.37 -1.57 6.88
CA ARG A 551 -41.72 -2.15 6.62
C ARG A 551 -41.72 -3.37 5.66
N LYS A 552 -41.23 -4.54 6.13
CA LYS A 552 -41.23 -5.84 5.46
C LYS A 552 -40.14 -6.12 4.39
N LYS A 553 -39.13 -5.29 4.23
CA LYS A 553 -37.92 -5.63 3.45
C LYS A 553 -36.68 -5.29 4.23
N GLU A 554 -35.80 -6.26 4.38
CA GLU A 554 -34.46 -6.05 4.94
C GLU A 554 -33.58 -5.52 3.81
N ASP A 555 -33.23 -4.23 3.88
CA ASP A 555 -32.30 -3.61 2.94
C ASP A 555 -30.94 -3.44 3.60
N VAL A 556 -29.90 -3.95 2.98
CA VAL A 556 -28.52 -3.64 3.35
C VAL A 556 -28.21 -2.23 2.85
N VAL A 557 -27.90 -1.32 3.75
CA VAL A 557 -27.50 0.04 3.41
C VAL A 557 -26.00 0.18 3.62
N PRO A 558 -25.25 0.22 2.52
CA PRO A 558 -23.83 0.49 2.60
C PRO A 558 -23.57 1.98 2.80
N SER A 559 -22.60 2.29 3.65
CA SER A 559 -22.10 3.65 3.84
C SER A 559 -20.59 3.66 3.79
N LEU A 560 -20.02 4.69 3.21
CA LEU A 560 -18.60 4.98 3.28
C LEU A 560 -18.40 6.36 3.88
N TYR A 561 -17.58 6.40 4.88
CA TYR A 561 -17.19 7.63 5.56
C TYR A 561 -15.72 7.91 5.30
N LEU A 562 -15.40 9.15 5.08
CA LEU A 562 -14.04 9.66 4.93
C LEU A 562 -13.73 10.55 6.13
N HIS A 563 -12.67 10.27 6.85
CA HIS A 563 -12.12 11.17 7.86
C HIS A 563 -10.91 11.92 7.31
N VAL A 564 -11.01 13.23 7.34
CA VAL A 564 -9.92 14.16 7.05
C VAL A 564 -9.35 14.62 8.39
N PRO A 565 -8.06 14.36 8.67
CA PRO A 565 -7.45 14.64 9.97
C PRO A 565 -7.35 16.11 10.33
#